data_b2476530dddf89c514e873382a706bb4
#
_entry.id   b2476530dddf89c514e873382a706bb4
#
_cell.length_a   1.000
_cell.length_b   1.000
_cell.length_c   1.000
_cell.angle_alpha   90.00
_cell.angle_beta   90.00
_cell.angle_gamma   90.00
#
_symmetry.space_group_name_H-M   'P 1'
#
loop_
_entity.id
_entity.type
_entity.pdbx_description
1 polymer ?
#
loop_
_entity_poly.entity_id
_entity_poly.type
_entity_poly.pdbx_seq_one_letter_code
_entity_poly.pdbx_strand_id
1 'polypeptide(L)'
;IKSAHECGMYTVLNPAPARALPEWVYEHIDLVVVNESECEILTGIYPVTHDDLVNAMDILCARGVGAVAITLGARGSIVRVRGKDYEMIAPCVNAIDTTCAGDTYIGALVAGYSRGACLDETLALATEASALATTRIGAQQSIPLLVEVDVSEV
;
A
#
# COMPACT_ATOMS: atom_id res chain seq x y z
N ILE A 1 -8.97 -7.72 13.65
CA ILE A 1 -7.51 -7.67 13.51
C ILE A 1 -6.82 -8.31 14.72
N LYS A 2 -7.15 -7.93 15.95
CA LYS A 2 -6.54 -8.44 17.18
C LYS A 2 -6.49 -9.97 17.24
N SER A 3 -7.62 -10.65 17.06
CA SER A 3 -7.68 -12.14 17.11
C SER A 3 -6.82 -12.80 16.03
N ALA A 4 -6.73 -12.19 14.83
CA ALA A 4 -5.86 -12.70 13.77
C ALA A 4 -4.39 -12.59 14.16
N HIS A 5 -3.98 -11.43 14.69
CA HIS A 5 -2.62 -11.18 15.15
C HIS A 5 -2.24 -12.13 16.30
N GLU A 6 -3.12 -12.32 17.29
CA GLU A 6 -2.93 -13.26 18.41
C GLU A 6 -2.80 -14.72 17.95
N CYS A 7 -3.40 -15.07 16.80
CA CYS A 7 -3.24 -16.38 16.15
C CYS A 7 -1.98 -16.49 15.28
N GLY A 8 -1.12 -15.48 15.27
CA GLY A 8 0.12 -15.46 14.48
C GLY A 8 -0.09 -15.24 12.97
N MET A 9 -1.24 -14.71 12.57
CA MET A 9 -1.49 -14.32 11.18
C MET A 9 -0.83 -12.97 10.88
N TYR A 10 -0.27 -12.82 9.69
CA TYR A 10 0.17 -11.52 9.19
C TYR A 10 -1.03 -10.66 8.87
N THR A 11 -1.14 -9.52 9.54
CA THR A 11 -2.31 -8.65 9.48
C THR A 11 -2.06 -7.45 8.59
N VAL A 12 -2.87 -7.30 7.55
CA VAL A 12 -2.84 -6.15 6.64
C VAL A 12 -4.11 -5.34 6.82
N LEU A 13 -3.98 -4.04 7.03
CA LEU A 13 -5.12 -3.13 7.14
C LEU A 13 -5.06 -2.05 6.06
N ASN A 14 -6.14 -1.94 5.29
CA ASN A 14 -6.48 -0.72 4.54
C ASN A 14 -7.73 -0.10 5.19
N PRO A 15 -7.61 1.06 5.85
CA PRO A 15 -8.72 1.70 6.54
C PRO A 15 -9.59 2.54 5.60
N ALA A 16 -10.12 1.95 4.55
CA ALA A 16 -10.96 2.60 3.54
C ALA A 16 -12.46 2.33 3.79
N PRO A 17 -13.35 3.35 3.95
CA PRO A 17 -13.02 4.77 4.12
C PRO A 17 -12.32 5.03 5.46
N ALA A 18 -11.31 5.89 5.43
CA ALA A 18 -10.53 6.17 6.63
C ALA A 18 -11.35 6.85 7.72
N ARG A 19 -11.07 6.46 8.94
CA ARG A 19 -11.55 7.08 10.18
C ARG A 19 -10.52 6.86 11.26
N ALA A 20 -10.56 7.69 12.30
CA ALA A 20 -9.69 7.50 13.45
C ALA A 20 -9.82 6.07 14.01
N LEU A 21 -8.72 5.42 14.22
CA LEU A 21 -8.65 4.08 14.81
C LEU A 21 -8.39 4.21 16.31
N PRO A 22 -8.96 3.33 17.16
CA PRO A 22 -8.56 3.21 18.55
C PRO A 22 -7.07 2.88 18.67
N GLU A 23 -6.36 3.49 19.62
CA GLU A 23 -4.90 3.31 19.76
C GLU A 23 -4.47 1.84 19.88
N TRP A 24 -5.26 1.01 20.57
CA TRP A 24 -4.96 -0.41 20.72
C TRP A 24 -4.97 -1.22 19.41
N VAL A 25 -5.50 -0.67 18.31
CA VAL A 25 -5.54 -1.36 17.01
C VAL A 25 -4.17 -1.38 16.36
N TYR A 26 -3.41 -0.29 16.51
CA TYR A 26 -2.15 -0.10 15.77
C TYR A 26 -1.10 -1.17 16.07
N GLU A 27 -0.97 -1.62 17.32
CA GLU A 27 -0.04 -2.68 17.74
C GLU A 27 -0.36 -4.08 17.17
N HIS A 28 -1.54 -4.23 16.55
CA HIS A 28 -1.98 -5.47 15.92
C HIS A 28 -1.95 -5.41 14.38
N ILE A 29 -1.31 -4.38 13.81
CA ILE A 29 -1.18 -4.18 12.36
C ILE A 29 0.26 -4.47 11.95
N ASP A 30 0.48 -5.55 11.19
CA ASP A 30 1.80 -5.84 10.63
C ASP A 30 2.10 -4.95 9.42
N LEU A 31 1.07 -4.61 8.61
CA LEU A 31 1.17 -3.69 7.49
C LEU A 31 -0.09 -2.83 7.39
N VAL A 32 0.06 -1.52 7.39
CA VAL A 32 -0.99 -0.58 6.98
C VAL A 32 -0.72 -0.06 5.57
N VAL A 33 -1.76 -0.04 4.74
CA VAL A 33 -1.70 0.55 3.39
C VAL A 33 -2.71 1.67 3.32
N VAL A 34 -2.27 2.87 3.01
CA VAL A 34 -3.09 4.09 2.95
C VAL A 34 -2.75 4.92 1.72
N ASN A 35 -3.71 5.70 1.24
CA ASN A 35 -3.47 6.80 0.31
C ASN A 35 -3.20 8.11 1.06
N GLU A 36 -2.97 9.22 0.34
CA GLU A 36 -2.64 10.53 0.93
C GLU A 36 -3.74 11.04 1.89
N SER A 37 -5.01 10.92 1.50
CA SER A 37 -6.15 11.36 2.32
C SER A 37 -6.36 10.48 3.56
N GLU A 38 -6.18 9.17 3.42
CA GLU A 38 -6.24 8.22 4.52
C GLU A 38 -5.07 8.43 5.48
N CYS A 39 -3.88 8.72 4.94
CA CYS A 39 -2.69 9.08 5.71
C CYS A 39 -2.96 10.31 6.58
N GLU A 40 -3.55 11.37 6.01
CA GLU A 40 -3.92 12.58 6.75
C GLU A 40 -4.89 12.29 7.90
N ILE A 41 -5.91 11.46 7.66
CA ILE A 41 -6.89 11.11 8.69
C ILE A 41 -6.26 10.34 9.85
N LEU A 42 -5.29 9.46 9.57
CA LEU A 42 -4.64 8.67 10.61
C LEU A 42 -3.52 9.42 11.33
N THR A 43 -2.81 10.33 10.66
CA THR A 43 -1.59 10.96 11.19
C THR A 43 -1.73 12.46 11.46
N GLY A 44 -2.71 13.11 10.83
CA GLY A 44 -2.83 14.56 10.80
C GLY A 44 -1.95 15.23 9.75
N ILE A 45 -1.23 14.45 8.91
CA ILE A 45 -0.33 14.94 7.88
C ILE A 45 -0.84 14.51 6.50
N TYR A 46 -1.20 15.48 5.64
CA TYR A 46 -1.37 15.22 4.21
C TYR A 46 0.00 15.24 3.53
N PRO A 47 0.51 14.10 2.99
CA PRO A 47 1.89 14.00 2.58
C PRO A 47 2.14 14.63 1.20
N VAL A 48 2.62 15.88 1.19
CA VAL A 48 3.00 16.60 -0.04
C VAL A 48 4.47 16.41 -0.36
N THR A 49 5.33 16.55 0.65
CA THR A 49 6.78 16.47 0.53
C THR A 49 7.30 15.11 1.00
N HIS A 50 8.55 14.80 0.67
CA HIS A 50 9.23 13.60 1.21
C HIS A 50 9.29 13.62 2.74
N ASP A 51 9.58 14.78 3.35
CA ASP A 51 9.61 14.93 4.80
C ASP A 51 8.25 14.65 5.44
N ASP A 52 7.14 15.07 4.79
CA ASP A 52 5.79 14.74 5.26
C ASP A 52 5.55 13.22 5.25
N LEU A 53 6.00 12.51 4.19
CA LEU A 53 5.91 11.06 4.10
C LEU A 53 6.68 10.37 5.22
N VAL A 54 7.93 10.79 5.46
CA VAL A 54 8.76 10.25 6.54
C VAL A 54 8.09 10.47 7.88
N ASN A 55 7.64 11.71 8.17
CA ASN A 55 6.98 12.06 9.44
C ASN A 55 5.67 11.26 9.64
N ALA A 56 4.86 11.09 8.61
CA ALA A 56 3.63 10.31 8.68
C ALA A 56 3.93 8.83 8.99
N MET A 57 4.92 8.24 8.33
CA MET A 57 5.35 6.86 8.61
C MET A 57 5.92 6.71 10.02
N ASP A 58 6.68 7.71 10.52
CA ASP A 58 7.20 7.71 11.89
C ASP A 58 6.07 7.70 12.93
N ILE A 59 5.01 8.50 12.71
CA ILE A 59 3.81 8.52 13.57
C ILE A 59 3.15 7.14 13.62
N LEU A 60 2.93 6.49 12.47
CA LEU A 60 2.29 5.19 12.41
C LEU A 60 3.13 4.09 13.05
N CYS A 61 4.44 4.08 12.78
CA CYS A 61 5.38 3.14 13.41
C CYS A 61 5.47 3.36 14.93
N ALA A 62 5.47 4.62 15.40
CA ALA A 62 5.49 4.93 16.83
C ALA A 62 4.23 4.45 17.57
N ARG A 63 3.10 4.31 16.86
CA ARG A 63 1.86 3.71 17.38
C ARG A 63 1.87 2.18 17.41
N GLY A 64 2.91 1.53 16.86
CA GLY A 64 3.07 0.09 16.89
C GLY A 64 2.84 -0.63 15.56
N VAL A 65 2.59 0.09 14.46
CA VAL A 65 2.46 -0.52 13.12
C VAL A 65 3.80 -1.10 12.68
N GLY A 66 3.81 -2.34 12.21
CA GLY A 66 5.04 -3.05 11.81
C GLY A 66 5.64 -2.56 10.50
N ALA A 67 4.81 -2.25 9.52
CA ALA A 67 5.20 -1.72 8.21
C ALA A 67 4.12 -0.74 7.70
N VAL A 68 4.53 0.25 6.91
CA VAL A 68 3.64 1.29 6.36
C VAL A 68 3.85 1.39 4.87
N ALA A 69 2.79 1.36 4.09
CA ALA A 69 2.78 1.67 2.67
C ALA A 69 1.87 2.89 2.42
N ILE A 70 2.39 3.92 1.77
CA ILE A 70 1.62 5.10 1.35
C ILE A 70 1.60 5.13 -0.17
N THR A 71 0.41 4.98 -0.75
CA THR A 71 0.21 5.09 -2.20
C THR A 71 -0.03 6.54 -2.59
N LEU A 72 0.59 6.99 -3.69
CA LEU A 72 0.67 8.39 -4.12
C LEU A 72 0.10 8.60 -5.53
N GLY A 73 -0.81 7.72 -5.95
CA GLY A 73 -1.39 7.75 -7.30
C GLY A 73 -0.32 7.66 -8.39
N ALA A 74 -0.32 8.62 -9.32
CA ALA A 74 0.65 8.66 -10.42
C ALA A 74 2.11 8.86 -9.97
N ARG A 75 2.35 9.24 -8.71
CA ARG A 75 3.71 9.34 -8.15
C ARG A 75 4.28 7.99 -7.69
N GLY A 76 3.43 6.94 -7.61
CA GLY A 76 3.84 5.62 -7.16
C GLY A 76 3.53 5.35 -5.69
N SER A 77 4.50 4.87 -4.94
CA SER A 77 4.32 4.57 -3.51
C SER A 77 5.63 4.66 -2.74
N ILE A 78 5.53 4.87 -1.43
CA ILE A 78 6.64 4.70 -0.50
C ILE A 78 6.24 3.65 0.54
N VAL A 79 7.16 2.76 0.85
CA VAL A 79 6.92 1.67 1.82
C VAL A 79 8.04 1.60 2.82
N ARG A 80 7.70 1.63 4.11
CA ARG A 80 8.65 1.42 5.21
C ARG A 80 8.52 0.02 5.77
N VAL A 81 9.61 -0.74 5.74
CA VAL A 81 9.71 -2.07 6.35
C VAL A 81 10.98 -2.14 7.18
N ARG A 82 10.85 -2.50 8.45
CA ARG A 82 12.00 -2.64 9.38
C ARG A 82 12.91 -1.41 9.43
N GLY A 83 12.31 -0.21 9.38
CA GLY A 83 13.00 1.07 9.43
C GLY A 83 13.76 1.46 8.15
N LYS A 84 13.56 0.74 7.04
CA LYS A 84 14.09 1.08 5.72
C LYS A 84 12.96 1.49 4.78
N ASP A 85 13.16 2.57 4.06
CA ASP A 85 12.21 3.12 3.09
C ASP A 85 12.53 2.63 1.68
N TYR A 86 11.48 2.30 0.94
CA TYR A 86 11.50 1.85 -0.45
C TYR A 86 10.54 2.71 -1.24
N GLU A 87 11.04 3.37 -2.27
CA GLU A 87 10.23 4.20 -3.16
C GLU A 87 10.05 3.48 -4.49
N MET A 88 8.80 3.41 -4.96
CA MET A 88 8.43 2.85 -6.24
C MET A 88 7.77 3.93 -7.08
N ILE A 89 8.31 4.18 -8.26
CA ILE A 89 7.75 5.14 -9.22
C ILE A 89 6.66 4.42 -10.02
N ALA A 90 5.49 5.03 -10.15
CA ALA A 90 4.43 4.46 -10.98
C ALA A 90 4.81 4.56 -12.47
N PRO A 91 4.54 3.53 -13.28
CA PRO A 91 4.71 3.60 -14.71
C PRO A 91 3.77 4.65 -15.31
N CYS A 92 4.22 5.28 -16.38
CA CYS A 92 3.41 6.27 -17.11
C CYS A 92 2.34 5.54 -17.94
N VAL A 93 1.11 5.59 -17.48
CA VAL A 93 -0.04 4.99 -18.16
C VAL A 93 -1.11 6.02 -18.50
N ASN A 94 -1.95 5.72 -19.48
CA ASN A 94 -3.14 6.51 -19.76
C ASN A 94 -4.30 6.05 -18.86
N ALA A 95 -4.37 6.61 -17.63
CA ALA A 95 -5.41 6.28 -16.68
C ALA A 95 -6.80 6.74 -17.18
N ILE A 96 -7.76 5.82 -17.16
CA ILE A 96 -9.15 6.04 -17.56
C ILE A 96 -10.07 6.03 -16.32
N ASP A 97 -9.83 5.10 -15.40
CA ASP A 97 -10.63 4.90 -14.20
C ASP A 97 -9.71 4.43 -13.06
N THR A 98 -9.65 5.19 -11.98
CA THR A 98 -8.80 4.87 -10.81
C THR A 98 -9.51 4.00 -9.78
N THR A 99 -10.74 3.60 -10.05
CA THR A 99 -11.50 2.68 -9.18
C THR A 99 -10.72 1.38 -9.00
N CYS A 100 -10.63 0.91 -7.77
CA CYS A 100 -9.95 -0.35 -7.40
C CYS A 100 -8.41 -0.36 -7.60
N ALA A 101 -7.77 0.77 -7.93
CA ALA A 101 -6.31 0.83 -8.05
C ALA A 101 -5.61 0.48 -6.71
N GLY A 102 -6.08 1.07 -5.60
CA GLY A 102 -5.58 0.77 -4.26
C GLY A 102 -5.81 -0.69 -3.85
N ASP A 103 -6.99 -1.24 -4.13
CA ASP A 103 -7.31 -2.64 -3.83
C ASP A 103 -6.41 -3.58 -4.64
N THR A 104 -6.15 -3.25 -5.92
CA THR A 104 -5.23 -4.00 -6.78
C THR A 104 -3.81 -3.96 -6.24
N TYR A 105 -3.33 -2.78 -5.81
CA TYR A 105 -2.02 -2.63 -5.17
C TYR A 105 -1.88 -3.56 -3.97
N ILE A 106 -2.84 -3.51 -3.05
CA ILE A 106 -2.84 -4.33 -1.82
C ILE A 106 -2.89 -5.82 -2.17
N GLY A 107 -3.78 -6.21 -3.09
CA GLY A 107 -3.92 -7.59 -3.53
C GLY A 107 -2.62 -8.15 -4.12
N ALA A 108 -1.96 -7.40 -4.99
CA ALA A 108 -0.70 -7.78 -5.61
C ALA A 108 0.45 -7.85 -4.58
N LEU A 109 0.51 -6.87 -3.65
CA LEU A 109 1.50 -6.84 -2.58
C LEU A 109 1.35 -8.07 -1.65
N VAL A 110 0.15 -8.39 -1.22
CA VAL A 110 -0.13 -9.57 -0.38
C VAL A 110 0.16 -10.87 -1.15
N ALA A 111 -0.16 -10.93 -2.44
CA ALA A 111 0.13 -12.09 -3.27
C ALA A 111 1.63 -12.32 -3.46
N GLY A 112 2.42 -11.27 -3.69
CA GLY A 112 3.88 -11.35 -3.76
C GLY A 112 4.48 -11.84 -2.45
N TYR A 113 4.08 -11.22 -1.35
CA TYR A 113 4.52 -11.60 -0.01
C TYR A 113 4.21 -13.07 0.30
N SER A 114 2.98 -13.53 0.03
CA SER A 114 2.53 -14.90 0.32
C SER A 114 3.27 -15.97 -0.50
N ARG A 115 3.81 -15.61 -1.65
CA ARG A 115 4.62 -16.47 -2.52
C ARG A 115 6.09 -16.53 -2.12
N GLY A 116 6.51 -15.71 -1.14
CA GLY A 116 7.90 -15.59 -0.72
C GLY A 116 8.78 -14.83 -1.74
N ALA A 117 8.18 -14.01 -2.61
CA ALA A 117 8.94 -13.11 -3.48
C ALA A 117 9.74 -12.11 -2.64
N CYS A 118 10.85 -11.61 -3.17
CA CYS A 118 11.59 -10.56 -2.48
C CYS A 118 10.77 -9.26 -2.42
N LEU A 119 11.15 -8.35 -1.52
CA LEU A 119 10.38 -7.13 -1.30
C LEU A 119 10.33 -6.26 -2.56
N ASP A 120 11.46 -6.11 -3.26
CA ASP A 120 11.54 -5.27 -4.46
C ASP A 120 10.63 -5.81 -5.57
N GLU A 121 10.66 -7.14 -5.84
CA GLU A 121 9.74 -7.79 -6.78
C GLU A 121 8.28 -7.64 -6.39
N THR A 122 7.98 -7.73 -5.09
CA THR A 122 6.62 -7.58 -4.55
C THR A 122 6.10 -6.16 -4.75
N LEU A 123 6.93 -5.15 -4.49
CA LEU A 123 6.56 -3.74 -4.66
C LEU A 123 6.41 -3.37 -6.14
N ALA A 124 7.31 -3.88 -6.99
CA ALA A 124 7.20 -3.71 -8.43
C ALA A 124 5.88 -4.28 -8.96
N LEU A 125 5.57 -5.53 -8.61
CA LEU A 125 4.31 -6.18 -9.00
C LEU A 125 3.08 -5.36 -8.55
N ALA A 126 3.08 -4.87 -7.31
CA ALA A 126 1.97 -4.09 -6.76
C ALA A 126 1.78 -2.76 -7.52
N THR A 127 2.89 -2.07 -7.82
CA THR A 127 2.90 -0.79 -8.53
C THR A 127 2.42 -0.96 -9.97
N GLU A 128 2.97 -1.91 -10.70
CA GLU A 128 2.62 -2.20 -12.10
C GLU A 128 1.16 -2.66 -12.22
N ALA A 129 0.73 -3.61 -11.39
CA ALA A 129 -0.65 -4.11 -11.40
C ALA A 129 -1.67 -2.99 -11.11
N SER A 130 -1.36 -2.14 -10.13
CA SER A 130 -2.20 -1.00 -9.77
C SER A 130 -2.32 0.00 -10.92
N ALA A 131 -1.20 0.35 -11.56
CA ALA A 131 -1.18 1.26 -12.69
C ALA A 131 -1.96 0.68 -13.88
N LEU A 132 -1.76 -0.59 -14.21
CA LEU A 132 -2.46 -1.27 -15.31
C LEU A 132 -3.98 -1.35 -15.05
N ALA A 133 -4.41 -1.54 -13.82
CA ALA A 133 -5.83 -1.51 -13.45
C ALA A 133 -6.47 -0.17 -13.81
N THR A 134 -5.76 0.96 -13.67
CA THR A 134 -6.31 2.28 -13.99
C THR A 134 -6.56 2.50 -15.48
N THR A 135 -5.99 1.69 -16.36
CA THR A 135 -6.19 1.79 -17.82
C THR A 135 -7.51 1.17 -18.30
N ARG A 136 -8.30 0.60 -17.40
CA ARG A 136 -9.54 -0.12 -17.70
C ARG A 136 -10.68 0.45 -16.87
N ILE A 137 -11.90 0.41 -17.41
CA ILE A 137 -13.11 0.84 -16.71
C ILE A 137 -13.58 -0.26 -15.78
N GLY A 138 -13.97 0.12 -14.56
CA GLY A 138 -14.62 -0.73 -13.59
C GLY A 138 -13.71 -1.17 -12.44
N ALA A 139 -14.26 -1.92 -11.51
CA ALA A 139 -13.57 -2.39 -10.32
C ALA A 139 -12.92 -3.77 -10.55
N GLN A 140 -13.59 -4.85 -10.19
CA GLN A 140 -13.02 -6.20 -10.29
C GLN A 140 -12.56 -6.60 -11.70
N GLN A 141 -13.25 -6.15 -12.74
CA GLN A 141 -12.90 -6.45 -14.13
C GLN A 141 -11.69 -5.66 -14.64
N SER A 142 -11.26 -4.62 -13.94
CA SER A 142 -10.04 -3.86 -14.29
C SER A 142 -8.77 -4.53 -13.78
N ILE A 143 -8.88 -5.41 -12.79
CA ILE A 143 -7.73 -6.07 -12.15
C ILE A 143 -7.03 -6.94 -13.19
N PRO A 144 -5.71 -6.71 -13.43
CA PRO A 144 -4.98 -7.48 -14.43
C PRO A 144 -4.70 -8.91 -13.97
N LEU A 145 -4.57 -9.81 -14.93
CA LEU A 145 -4.00 -11.13 -14.67
C LEU A 145 -2.48 -10.99 -14.48
N LEU A 146 -1.87 -11.89 -13.73
CA LEU A 146 -0.42 -11.86 -13.47
C LEU A 146 0.41 -11.87 -14.77
N VAL A 147 -0.06 -12.57 -15.79
CA VAL A 147 0.62 -12.66 -17.11
C VAL A 147 0.59 -11.35 -17.91
N GLU A 148 -0.23 -10.39 -17.50
CA GLU A 148 -0.36 -9.07 -18.13
C GLU A 148 0.54 -8.04 -17.46
N VAL A 149 1.10 -8.36 -16.27
CA VAL A 149 1.93 -7.44 -15.49
C VAL A 149 3.39 -7.68 -15.84
N ASP A 150 4.04 -6.68 -16.40
CA ASP A 150 5.48 -6.75 -16.77
C ASP A 150 6.31 -6.16 -15.61
N VAL A 151 7.09 -7.01 -14.98
CA VAL A 151 8.01 -6.62 -13.88
C VAL A 151 9.49 -6.71 -14.34
N SER A 152 9.76 -6.76 -15.63
CA SER A 152 11.10 -7.00 -16.17
C SER A 152 12.02 -5.77 -16.17
N GLU A 153 11.51 -4.59 -15.82
CA GLU A 153 12.28 -3.32 -15.83
C GLU A 153 12.63 -2.78 -14.43
N VAL A 154 12.52 -3.60 -13.36
CA VAL A 154 12.80 -3.19 -11.97
C VAL A 154 14.08 -3.80 -11.45
#